data_717b8c154f3139038e34accf05af3e38
#
_entry.id   717b8c154f3139038e34accf05af3e38
#
_cell.length_a   1.000
_cell.length_b   1.000
_cell.length_c   1.000
_cell.angle_alpha   90.00
_cell.angle_beta   90.00
_cell.angle_gamma   90.00
#
_symmetry.space_group_name_H-M   'P 1'
#
loop_
_entity.id
_entity.type
_entity.pdbx_description
1 polymer ?
#
loop_
_entity_poly.entity_id
_entity_poly.type
_entity_poly.pdbx_seq_one_letter_code
_entity_poly.pdbx_strand_id
1 'polypeptide(L)'
;MEVVPPPDLDIKELKVRLTVGEKMVGEKEFSPSGVGQREQATFWWVWDTRDLESGDQVLSYEILPDGPSWQENIQLLPAEQRPYSQASWVTTTTDCCMLAYITGTAAERDIELLKVMVVDQADHASELLHTNVREPINITFMPRLLGHGGFVSNGIYVTYMDGNIAGDTSNQVIHHEMVHSVDRSLGGKLLPAMLVEGLAVYLSGGHFKNEALLPRAAAVVDMESYIPLETLAENFYYQQHEIGYLEAGAFVEYVVGRFGWDAYQSFYRDIDDTGSQAGSMDSGLKKHFDISLDQLELDFLGELRTLSMTESVRNDLQITVEFYDSLRHYQKVLDPSAYFLTAWFPDGERMRQEGITADLLRTPDKIDNHFFEFLLRSASKEIEVGHLQRAHLILKVVNDLLSRYYD
;
A
#
# COMPACT_ATOMS: atom_id res chain seq x y z
N MET A 1 3.19 16.13 8.32
CA MET A 1 2.09 16.46 9.26
C MET A 1 0.81 16.55 8.47
N GLU A 2 -0.27 16.00 9.00
CA GLU A 2 -1.58 15.95 8.34
C GLU A 2 -2.62 16.52 9.29
N VAL A 3 -3.44 17.44 8.77
CA VAL A 3 -4.59 17.99 9.48
C VAL A 3 -5.84 17.55 8.76
N VAL A 4 -6.68 16.76 9.43
CA VAL A 4 -7.94 16.24 8.90
C VAL A 4 -9.07 17.13 9.38
N PRO A 5 -9.91 17.67 8.50
CA PRO A 5 -11.04 18.47 8.91
C PRO A 5 -12.12 17.60 9.59
N PRO A 6 -12.86 18.15 10.55
CA PRO A 6 -14.09 17.49 11.00
C PRO A 6 -15.06 17.25 9.84
N PRO A 7 -15.86 16.16 9.87
CA PRO A 7 -16.76 15.81 8.77
C PRO A 7 -17.76 16.92 8.36
N ASP A 8 -18.16 17.75 9.32
CA ASP A 8 -19.18 18.81 9.13
C ASP A 8 -18.58 20.17 8.76
N LEU A 9 -17.25 20.26 8.62
CA LEU A 9 -16.59 21.52 8.29
C LEU A 9 -16.63 21.76 6.78
N ASP A 10 -17.20 22.89 6.36
CA ASP A 10 -17.06 23.35 4.97
C ASP A 10 -15.61 23.84 4.78
N ILE A 11 -14.83 23.04 4.04
CA ILE A 11 -13.39 23.26 3.84
C ILE A 11 -13.07 24.20 2.67
N LYS A 12 -14.08 24.63 1.92
CA LYS A 12 -13.87 25.54 0.79
C LYS A 12 -13.25 26.85 1.30
N GLU A 13 -12.17 27.24 0.63
CA GLU A 13 -11.40 28.45 0.93
C GLU A 13 -10.68 28.45 2.31
N LEU A 14 -10.78 27.35 3.07
CA LEU A 14 -10.03 27.22 4.33
C LEU A 14 -8.60 26.77 4.06
N LYS A 15 -7.68 27.28 4.89
CA LYS A 15 -6.26 26.88 4.90
C LYS A 15 -5.81 26.61 6.33
N VAL A 16 -4.91 25.66 6.46
CA VAL A 16 -4.20 25.43 7.73
C VAL A 16 -2.85 26.12 7.66
N ARG A 17 -2.54 26.93 8.65
CA ARG A 17 -1.21 27.47 8.91
C ARG A 17 -0.53 26.62 9.95
N LEU A 18 0.71 26.21 9.69
CA LEU A 18 1.58 25.50 10.62
C LEU A 18 2.78 26.38 10.98
N THR A 19 3.03 26.48 12.28
CA THR A 19 4.19 27.20 12.85
C THR A 19 4.93 26.30 13.84
N VAL A 20 6.24 26.32 13.83
CA VAL A 20 7.11 25.63 14.80
C VAL A 20 7.85 26.69 15.59
N GLY A 21 7.55 26.83 16.88
CA GLY A 21 7.99 27.98 17.66
C GLY A 21 7.52 29.29 17.04
N GLU A 22 8.45 30.17 16.65
CA GLU A 22 8.14 31.43 15.96
C GLU A 22 8.23 31.32 14.41
N LYS A 23 8.65 30.17 13.87
CA LYS A 23 8.90 30.01 12.43
C LYS A 23 7.69 29.40 11.74
N MET A 24 7.13 30.12 10.78
CA MET A 24 6.09 29.59 9.91
C MET A 24 6.68 28.52 8.98
N VAL A 25 6.09 27.32 9.00
CA VAL A 25 6.39 26.21 8.06
C VAL A 25 5.68 26.44 6.73
N GLY A 26 4.42 26.82 6.78
CA GLY A 26 3.64 27.13 5.58
C GLY A 26 2.13 27.17 5.81
N GLU A 27 1.41 27.39 4.73
CA GLU A 27 -0.06 27.31 4.68
C GLU A 27 -0.45 26.29 3.63
N LYS A 28 -1.45 25.45 3.92
CA LYS A 28 -1.97 24.42 3.02
C LYS A 28 -3.47 24.43 3.00
N GLU A 29 -4.04 24.32 1.81
CA GLU A 29 -5.46 24.07 1.59
C GLU A 29 -5.78 22.62 1.93
N PHE A 30 -7.04 22.35 2.26
CA PHE A 30 -7.54 20.99 2.32
C PHE A 30 -7.70 20.46 0.90
N SER A 31 -7.16 19.29 0.64
CA SER A 31 -7.24 18.63 -0.67
C SER A 31 -7.13 17.12 -0.50
N PRO A 32 -7.64 16.33 -1.46
CA PRO A 32 -7.45 14.89 -1.45
C PRO A 32 -5.99 14.52 -1.40
N SER A 33 -5.62 13.62 -0.49
CA SER A 33 -4.24 13.19 -0.28
C SER A 33 -4.16 11.72 0.12
N GLY A 34 -3.00 11.11 -0.19
CA GLY A 34 -2.74 9.70 0.06
C GLY A 34 -3.49 8.78 -0.91
N VAL A 35 -3.32 7.48 -0.72
CA VAL A 35 -3.96 6.44 -1.54
C VAL A 35 -5.50 6.50 -1.42
N GLY A 36 -5.99 6.77 -0.21
CA GLY A 36 -7.42 6.90 0.07
C GLY A 36 -8.05 8.23 -0.35
N GLN A 37 -7.29 9.15 -0.94
CA GLN A 37 -7.80 10.48 -1.35
C GLN A 37 -8.61 11.19 -0.25
N ARG A 38 -8.16 11.06 1.01
CA ARG A 38 -8.78 11.71 2.15
C ARG A 38 -8.55 13.22 2.08
N GLU A 39 -9.60 14.01 2.28
CA GLU A 39 -9.49 15.46 2.40
C GLU A 39 -8.66 15.82 3.65
N GLN A 40 -7.54 16.50 3.42
CA GLN A 40 -6.60 16.90 4.48
C GLN A 40 -5.69 18.03 4.03
N ALA A 41 -5.15 18.80 4.98
CA ALA A 41 -4.04 19.69 4.75
C ALA A 41 -2.73 18.98 5.09
N THR A 42 -1.89 18.74 4.09
CA THR A 42 -0.66 17.97 4.24
C THR A 42 0.55 18.87 4.17
N PHE A 43 1.36 18.86 5.23
CA PHE A 43 2.62 19.58 5.32
C PHE A 43 3.79 18.63 5.13
N TRP A 44 4.51 18.82 4.04
CA TRP A 44 5.73 18.13 3.72
C TRP A 44 6.90 19.10 3.86
N TRP A 45 7.75 18.91 4.85
CA TRP A 45 8.99 19.68 4.97
C TRP A 45 10.06 18.87 5.67
N VAL A 46 11.31 19.21 5.40
CA VAL A 46 12.43 18.74 6.20
C VAL A 46 12.64 19.72 7.34
N TRP A 47 12.47 19.24 8.54
CA TRP A 47 12.75 20.02 9.74
C TRP A 47 14.22 19.82 10.16
N ASP A 48 15.06 20.81 9.85
CA ASP A 48 16.43 20.80 10.32
C ASP A 48 16.46 21.09 11.82
N THR A 49 16.80 20.08 12.60
CA THR A 49 16.84 20.14 14.07
C THR A 49 18.26 20.17 14.63
N ARG A 50 19.29 20.32 13.76
CA ARG A 50 20.71 20.26 14.20
C ARG A 50 21.08 21.29 15.22
N ASP A 51 20.51 22.49 15.13
CA ASP A 51 20.80 23.61 16.03
C ASP A 51 19.73 23.79 17.13
N LEU A 52 18.81 22.85 17.29
CA LEU A 52 17.78 22.88 18.30
C LEU A 52 18.21 22.07 19.54
N GLU A 53 17.85 22.60 20.71
CA GLU A 53 17.98 21.83 21.95
C GLU A 53 16.96 20.68 21.98
N SER A 54 17.40 19.55 22.51
CA SER A 54 16.49 18.43 22.79
C SER A 54 15.45 18.82 23.85
N GLY A 55 14.27 18.29 23.75
CA GLY A 55 13.15 18.61 24.62
C GLY A 55 11.87 18.90 23.83
N ASP A 56 10.88 19.48 24.51
CA ASP A 56 9.58 19.76 23.92
C ASP A 56 9.67 20.92 22.92
N GLN A 57 9.12 20.69 21.74
CA GLN A 57 8.94 21.66 20.67
C GLN A 57 7.45 21.83 20.40
N VAL A 58 7.00 23.08 20.28
CA VAL A 58 5.58 23.40 20.08
C VAL A 58 5.29 23.56 18.59
N LEU A 59 4.37 22.77 18.08
CA LEU A 59 3.73 22.97 16.79
C LEU A 59 2.40 23.70 17.02
N SER A 60 2.23 24.83 16.35
CA SER A 60 0.98 25.62 16.42
C SER A 60 0.26 25.57 15.09
N TYR A 61 -1.01 25.24 15.15
CA TYR A 61 -1.90 25.15 13.99
C TYR A 61 -2.99 26.21 14.09
N GLU A 62 -3.38 26.76 12.96
CA GLU A 62 -4.46 27.74 12.85
C GLU A 62 -5.22 27.49 11.56
N ILE A 63 -6.55 27.36 11.62
CA ILE A 63 -7.40 27.31 10.43
C ILE A 63 -7.81 28.73 10.05
N LEU A 64 -7.43 29.13 8.87
CA LEU A 64 -7.68 30.47 8.33
C LEU A 64 -8.95 30.48 7.43
N PRO A 65 -9.68 31.64 7.32
CA PRO A 65 -9.36 32.92 7.97
C PRO A 65 -9.76 33.00 9.45
N ASP A 66 -10.83 32.36 9.90
CA ASP A 66 -11.43 32.58 11.23
C ASP A 66 -11.71 31.26 11.98
N GLY A 67 -10.93 30.22 11.70
CA GLY A 67 -11.11 28.90 12.29
C GLY A 67 -10.38 28.73 13.62
N PRO A 68 -10.49 27.54 14.22
CA PRO A 68 -9.83 27.20 15.48
C PRO A 68 -8.30 27.16 15.33
N SER A 69 -7.65 27.38 16.48
CA SER A 69 -6.22 27.14 16.63
C SER A 69 -5.96 26.17 17.77
N TRP A 70 -4.88 25.37 17.64
CA TRP A 70 -4.44 24.45 18.69
C TRP A 70 -2.93 24.26 18.64
N GLN A 71 -2.40 23.57 19.63
CA GLN A 71 -0.98 23.27 19.74
C GLN A 71 -0.75 21.80 20.04
N GLU A 72 0.35 21.28 19.53
CA GLU A 72 0.88 19.96 19.83
C GLU A 72 2.32 20.07 20.29
N ASN A 73 2.72 19.23 21.23
CA ASN A 73 4.09 19.13 21.67
C ASN A 73 4.77 17.93 21.02
N ILE A 74 5.91 18.14 20.39
CA ILE A 74 6.79 17.10 19.89
C ILE A 74 8.06 17.08 20.71
N GLN A 75 8.46 15.93 21.20
CA GLN A 75 9.71 15.77 21.93
C GLN A 75 10.87 15.48 20.98
N LEU A 76 11.85 16.37 20.92
CA LEU A 76 13.14 16.11 20.28
C LEU A 76 14.03 15.32 21.24
N LEU A 77 14.39 14.12 20.85
CA LEU A 77 15.31 13.29 21.62
C LEU A 77 16.76 13.74 21.37
N PRO A 78 17.64 13.62 22.37
CA PRO A 78 19.07 13.80 22.17
C PRO A 78 19.59 12.89 21.07
N ALA A 79 20.54 13.38 20.27
CA ALA A 79 21.07 12.64 19.12
C ALA A 79 21.65 11.27 19.51
N GLU A 80 22.19 11.13 20.71
CA GLU A 80 22.75 9.88 21.24
C GLU A 80 21.68 8.83 21.59
N GLN A 81 20.44 9.26 21.80
CA GLN A 81 19.32 8.37 22.14
C GLN A 81 18.54 7.89 20.93
N ARG A 82 18.81 8.46 19.75
CA ARG A 82 18.11 8.00 18.55
C ARG A 82 18.56 6.57 18.18
N PRO A 83 17.63 5.70 17.76
CA PRO A 83 17.98 4.41 17.21
C PRO A 83 18.95 4.59 16.04
N TYR A 84 20.01 3.77 16.00
CA TYR A 84 20.94 3.74 14.86
C TYR A 84 21.58 5.11 14.54
N SER A 85 22.14 5.79 15.53
CA SER A 85 22.78 7.12 15.40
C SER A 85 23.87 7.20 14.32
N GLN A 86 24.43 6.07 13.90
CA GLN A 86 25.45 5.95 12.84
C GLN A 86 24.85 5.52 11.50
N ALA A 87 23.51 5.39 11.40
CA ALA A 87 22.88 4.97 10.17
C ALA A 87 23.06 5.99 9.04
N SER A 88 23.34 5.48 7.87
CA SER A 88 23.50 6.26 6.65
C SER A 88 22.93 5.54 5.44
N TRP A 89 22.57 6.30 4.41
CA TRP A 89 22.16 5.75 3.15
C TRP A 89 23.33 5.16 2.38
N VAL A 90 23.11 4.01 1.81
CA VAL A 90 24.03 3.34 0.87
C VAL A 90 23.28 2.99 -0.40
N THR A 91 23.97 3.12 -1.54
CA THR A 91 23.42 2.74 -2.85
C THR A 91 24.36 1.72 -3.50
N THR A 92 23.77 0.70 -4.11
CA THR A 92 24.47 -0.30 -4.93
C THR A 92 23.68 -0.55 -6.21
N THR A 93 24.29 -1.17 -7.21
CA THR A 93 23.66 -1.40 -8.52
C THR A 93 23.71 -2.86 -8.92
N THR A 94 22.73 -3.25 -9.75
CA THR A 94 22.71 -4.48 -10.53
C THR A 94 22.55 -4.12 -12.01
N ASP A 95 22.42 -5.10 -12.89
CA ASP A 95 22.24 -4.86 -14.33
C ASP A 95 20.93 -4.12 -14.64
N CYS A 96 19.85 -4.34 -13.84
CA CYS A 96 18.54 -3.73 -14.03
C CYS A 96 18.26 -2.55 -13.11
N CYS A 97 18.94 -2.47 -11.96
CA CYS A 97 18.38 -1.78 -10.84
C CYS A 97 19.42 -1.02 -10.01
N MET A 98 19.01 0.11 -9.43
CA MET A 98 19.74 0.83 -8.42
C MET A 98 19.06 0.64 -7.07
N LEU A 99 19.75 0.02 -6.12
CA LEU A 99 19.22 -0.32 -4.81
C LEU A 99 19.73 0.66 -3.76
N ALA A 100 18.83 1.24 -2.98
CA ALA A 100 19.16 2.08 -1.85
C ALA A 100 18.66 1.43 -0.54
N TYR A 101 19.48 1.51 0.50
CA TYR A 101 19.16 0.98 1.82
C TYR A 101 19.88 1.78 2.91
N ILE A 102 19.50 1.56 4.16
CA ILE A 102 20.11 2.22 5.32
C ILE A 102 21.00 1.22 6.06
N THR A 103 22.21 1.65 6.45
CA THR A 103 23.13 0.82 7.23
C THR A 103 22.55 0.44 8.59
N GLY A 104 22.93 -0.73 9.10
CA GLY A 104 22.41 -1.29 10.36
C GLY A 104 21.04 -1.96 10.24
N THR A 105 20.44 -2.02 9.03
CA THR A 105 19.13 -2.63 8.80
C THR A 105 19.22 -4.06 8.26
N ALA A 106 18.09 -4.77 8.24
CA ALA A 106 17.99 -6.09 7.61
C ALA A 106 18.39 -6.06 6.13
N ALA A 107 18.10 -4.96 5.43
CA ALA A 107 18.46 -4.81 4.02
C ALA A 107 19.98 -4.77 3.81
N GLU A 108 20.75 -4.13 4.70
CA GLU A 108 22.21 -4.21 4.63
C GLU A 108 22.72 -5.64 4.83
N ARG A 109 22.19 -6.34 5.85
CA ARG A 109 22.56 -7.73 6.13
C ARG A 109 22.36 -8.64 4.93
N ASP A 110 21.26 -8.47 4.23
CA ASP A 110 20.78 -9.38 3.19
C ASP A 110 20.98 -8.82 1.77
N ILE A 111 21.79 -7.77 1.59
CA ILE A 111 21.89 -7.02 0.32
C ILE A 111 22.26 -7.90 -0.88
N GLU A 112 23.12 -8.89 -0.72
CA GLU A 112 23.50 -9.78 -1.81
C GLU A 112 22.34 -10.70 -2.24
N LEU A 113 21.49 -11.12 -1.30
CA LEU A 113 20.24 -11.83 -1.58
C LEU A 113 19.26 -10.92 -2.32
N LEU A 114 19.12 -9.69 -1.85
CA LEU A 114 18.21 -8.70 -2.45
C LEU A 114 18.63 -8.34 -3.89
N LYS A 115 19.92 -8.26 -4.18
CA LYS A 115 20.41 -8.05 -5.55
C LYS A 115 19.96 -9.15 -6.51
N VAL A 116 20.07 -10.41 -6.09
CA VAL A 116 19.59 -11.54 -6.90
C VAL A 116 18.08 -11.46 -7.07
N MET A 117 17.37 -11.26 -5.97
CA MET A 117 15.91 -11.19 -5.96
C MET A 117 15.38 -10.11 -6.92
N VAL A 118 15.92 -8.91 -6.91
CA VAL A 118 15.40 -7.82 -7.75
C VAL A 118 15.68 -8.07 -9.23
N VAL A 119 16.81 -8.70 -9.59
CA VAL A 119 17.10 -9.08 -10.97
C VAL A 119 16.11 -10.14 -11.45
N ASP A 120 15.90 -11.18 -10.65
CA ASP A 120 14.97 -12.26 -11.00
C ASP A 120 13.53 -11.71 -11.19
N GLN A 121 13.09 -10.78 -10.32
CA GLN A 121 11.76 -10.20 -10.44
C GLN A 121 11.65 -9.20 -11.61
N ALA A 122 12.69 -8.46 -11.93
CA ALA A 122 12.72 -7.57 -13.09
C ALA A 122 12.67 -8.36 -14.41
N ASP A 123 13.43 -9.43 -14.51
CA ASP A 123 13.44 -10.31 -15.67
C ASP A 123 12.06 -10.97 -15.85
N HIS A 124 11.49 -11.50 -14.77
CA HIS A 124 10.16 -12.14 -14.79
C HIS A 124 9.04 -11.16 -15.18
N ALA A 125 9.00 -9.97 -14.58
CA ALA A 125 8.01 -8.96 -14.95
C ALA A 125 8.18 -8.50 -16.41
N SER A 126 9.42 -8.38 -16.89
CA SER A 126 9.72 -8.03 -18.27
C SER A 126 9.29 -9.11 -19.26
N GLU A 127 9.48 -10.38 -18.91
CA GLU A 127 9.05 -11.53 -19.72
C GLU A 127 7.52 -11.55 -19.82
N LEU A 128 6.80 -11.43 -18.70
CA LEU A 128 5.34 -11.42 -18.67
C LEU A 128 4.71 -10.24 -19.43
N LEU A 129 5.37 -9.09 -19.41
CA LEU A 129 4.93 -7.87 -20.13
C LEU A 129 5.51 -7.79 -21.56
N HIS A 130 6.23 -8.83 -22.03
CA HIS A 130 6.87 -8.90 -23.35
C HIS A 130 7.76 -7.70 -23.68
N THR A 131 8.58 -7.27 -22.72
CA THR A 131 9.46 -6.11 -22.85
C THR A 131 10.84 -6.39 -22.26
N ASN A 132 11.71 -5.38 -22.33
CA ASN A 132 12.99 -5.36 -21.61
C ASN A 132 13.08 -4.05 -20.83
N VAL A 133 13.54 -4.12 -19.60
CA VAL A 133 13.86 -2.94 -18.80
C VAL A 133 15.00 -2.19 -19.49
N ARG A 134 14.77 -0.92 -19.86
CA ARG A 134 15.74 -0.11 -20.61
C ARG A 134 16.55 0.82 -19.73
N GLU A 135 15.99 1.26 -18.63
CA GLU A 135 16.62 2.17 -17.68
C GLU A 135 16.65 1.51 -16.30
N PRO A 136 17.66 1.80 -15.48
CA PRO A 136 17.75 1.24 -14.15
C PRO A 136 16.54 1.62 -13.30
N ILE A 137 15.88 0.63 -12.71
CA ILE A 137 14.77 0.84 -11.77
C ILE A 137 15.34 1.18 -10.40
N ASN A 138 14.88 2.29 -9.83
CA ASN A 138 15.24 2.68 -8.47
C ASN A 138 14.43 1.88 -7.46
N ILE A 139 15.10 1.16 -6.56
CA ILE A 139 14.46 0.38 -5.49
C ILE A 139 15.04 0.82 -4.15
N THR A 140 14.16 1.22 -3.24
CA THR A 140 14.55 1.63 -1.89
C THR A 140 14.01 0.66 -0.87
N PHE A 141 14.91 -0.04 -0.19
CA PHE A 141 14.56 -0.92 0.93
C PHE A 141 14.49 -0.11 2.22
N MET A 142 13.34 -0.15 2.86
CA MET A 142 13.07 0.60 4.07
C MET A 142 12.81 -0.34 5.24
N PRO A 143 13.37 -0.06 6.42
CA PRO A 143 13.18 -0.92 7.57
C PRO A 143 11.72 -0.94 8.06
N ARG A 144 10.99 0.14 7.82
CA ARG A 144 9.55 0.22 8.10
C ARG A 144 8.91 1.17 7.10
N LEU A 145 8.03 0.64 6.28
CA LEU A 145 7.21 1.44 5.39
C LEU A 145 5.83 1.65 6.01
N LEU A 146 5.39 2.89 6.04
CA LEU A 146 4.19 3.32 6.72
C LEU A 146 2.93 2.60 6.19
N GLY A 147 2.62 1.43 6.73
CA GLY A 147 1.41 0.68 6.46
C GLY A 147 1.35 -0.13 5.16
N HIS A 148 2.39 -0.09 4.34
CA HIS A 148 2.46 -0.80 3.07
C HIS A 148 3.53 -1.89 3.09
N GLY A 149 3.34 -2.93 2.27
CA GLY A 149 4.42 -3.87 1.92
C GLY A 149 5.40 -3.21 0.96
N GLY A 150 4.87 -2.52 -0.05
CA GLY A 150 5.59 -1.73 -1.02
C GLY A 150 4.69 -0.71 -1.71
N PHE A 151 5.26 0.16 -2.51
CA PHE A 151 4.56 1.02 -3.47
C PHE A 151 5.50 1.57 -4.54
N VAL A 152 4.95 1.99 -5.67
CA VAL A 152 5.67 2.69 -6.74
C VAL A 152 5.31 4.17 -6.79
N SER A 153 6.33 5.03 -6.81
CA SER A 153 6.21 6.47 -7.06
C SER A 153 7.23 6.88 -8.13
N ASN A 154 8.26 7.64 -7.78
CA ASN A 154 9.46 7.90 -8.62
C ASN A 154 10.51 6.77 -8.55
N GLY A 155 10.12 5.60 -8.07
CA GLY A 155 10.86 4.37 -7.88
C GLY A 155 10.03 3.42 -7.03
N ILE A 156 10.54 2.23 -6.83
CA ILE A 156 9.94 1.19 -5.99
C ILE A 156 10.41 1.40 -4.54
N TYR A 157 9.50 1.37 -3.60
CA TYR A 157 9.77 1.38 -2.17
C TYR A 157 9.26 0.09 -1.56
N VAL A 158 10.09 -0.63 -0.82
CA VAL A 158 9.75 -1.92 -0.23
C VAL A 158 10.08 -1.92 1.25
N THR A 159 9.14 -2.35 2.07
CA THR A 159 9.41 -2.67 3.48
C THR A 159 10.26 -3.93 3.54
N TYR A 160 11.46 -3.82 4.11
CA TYR A 160 12.34 -4.96 4.35
C TYR A 160 12.84 -4.94 5.79
N MET A 161 12.27 -5.81 6.60
CA MET A 161 12.57 -5.96 8.02
C MET A 161 12.22 -7.36 8.50
N ASP A 162 12.88 -7.79 9.56
CA ASP A 162 12.51 -9.05 10.21
C ASP A 162 11.09 -8.95 10.79
N GLY A 163 10.24 -9.89 10.39
CA GLY A 163 8.85 -9.96 10.85
C GLY A 163 7.95 -8.84 10.34
N ASN A 164 8.06 -8.50 9.06
CA ASN A 164 7.09 -7.64 8.40
C ASN A 164 5.67 -8.22 8.50
N ILE A 165 4.67 -7.35 8.72
CA ILE A 165 3.25 -7.70 8.77
C ILE A 165 2.42 -6.91 7.75
N ALA A 166 3.04 -6.01 7.00
CA ALA A 166 2.33 -5.08 6.12
C ALA A 166 2.11 -5.62 4.70
N GLY A 167 2.68 -6.74 4.35
CA GLY A 167 2.58 -7.35 3.02
C GLY A 167 2.98 -8.82 3.04
N ASP A 168 2.97 -9.41 1.87
CA ASP A 168 3.41 -10.77 1.59
C ASP A 168 4.94 -10.95 1.72
N THR A 169 5.46 -12.07 1.24
CA THR A 169 6.90 -12.30 1.11
C THR A 169 7.55 -11.19 0.30
N SER A 170 8.81 -10.89 0.60
CA SER A 170 9.55 -9.84 -0.15
C SER A 170 9.61 -10.12 -1.65
N ASN A 171 9.64 -11.39 -2.07
CA ASN A 171 9.58 -11.76 -3.48
C ASN A 171 8.28 -11.31 -4.14
N GLN A 172 7.14 -11.59 -3.50
CA GLN A 172 5.82 -11.25 -4.01
C GLN A 172 5.64 -9.73 -4.10
N VAL A 173 6.00 -9.02 -3.02
CA VAL A 173 5.93 -7.56 -2.98
C VAL A 173 6.82 -6.93 -4.05
N ILE A 174 8.08 -7.35 -4.15
CA ILE A 174 9.00 -6.82 -5.17
C ILE A 174 8.48 -7.10 -6.58
N HIS A 175 7.94 -8.30 -6.83
CA HIS A 175 7.36 -8.63 -8.13
C HIS A 175 6.17 -7.75 -8.48
N HIS A 176 5.23 -7.59 -7.55
CA HIS A 176 4.06 -6.73 -7.71
C HIS A 176 4.47 -5.29 -8.06
N GLU A 177 5.38 -4.70 -7.29
CA GLU A 177 5.87 -3.35 -7.54
C GLU A 177 6.70 -3.25 -8.84
N MET A 178 7.41 -4.32 -9.20
CA MET A 178 8.16 -4.40 -10.45
C MET A 178 7.21 -4.39 -11.67
N VAL A 179 6.08 -5.10 -11.59
CA VAL A 179 5.04 -5.07 -12.63
C VAL A 179 4.55 -3.64 -12.83
N HIS A 180 4.23 -2.90 -11.76
CA HIS A 180 3.83 -1.50 -11.88
C HIS A 180 4.91 -0.63 -12.53
N SER A 181 6.17 -0.81 -12.14
CA SER A 181 7.29 -0.02 -12.67
C SER A 181 7.51 -0.29 -14.16
N VAL A 182 7.52 -1.56 -14.56
CA VAL A 182 7.68 -1.96 -15.96
C VAL A 182 6.47 -1.54 -16.79
N ASP A 183 5.26 -1.73 -16.28
CA ASP A 183 4.01 -1.32 -16.94
C ASP A 183 3.99 0.18 -17.23
N ARG A 184 4.36 1.01 -16.24
CA ARG A 184 4.49 2.47 -16.44
C ARG A 184 5.48 2.83 -17.55
N SER A 185 6.60 2.13 -17.66
CA SER A 185 7.59 2.36 -18.72
C SER A 185 7.04 2.05 -20.12
N LEU A 186 5.97 1.25 -20.18
CA LEU A 186 5.24 0.91 -21.41
C LEU A 186 4.03 1.84 -21.66
N GLY A 187 3.88 2.90 -20.90
CA GLY A 187 2.74 3.81 -20.97
C GLY A 187 1.52 3.34 -20.18
N GLY A 188 1.74 2.54 -19.14
CA GLY A 188 0.71 2.11 -18.19
C GLY A 188 0.01 3.29 -17.53
N LYS A 189 -1.23 3.07 -17.15
CA LYS A 189 -2.10 4.07 -16.53
C LYS A 189 -1.94 4.10 -15.01
N LEU A 190 -2.51 5.10 -14.38
CA LEU A 190 -2.66 5.16 -12.92
C LEU A 190 -4.08 4.79 -12.49
N LEU A 191 -5.03 4.96 -13.38
CA LEU A 191 -6.45 4.71 -13.18
C LEU A 191 -7.02 3.99 -14.40
N PRO A 192 -8.07 3.18 -14.25
CA PRO A 192 -8.72 2.79 -12.98
C PRO A 192 -7.82 1.92 -12.09
N ALA A 193 -7.76 2.23 -10.79
CA ALA A 193 -6.93 1.50 -9.83
C ALA A 193 -7.21 -0.02 -9.85
N MET A 194 -8.46 -0.41 -10.00
CA MET A 194 -8.87 -1.82 -10.15
C MET A 194 -8.10 -2.55 -11.26
N LEU A 195 -7.87 -1.92 -12.41
CA LEU A 195 -7.14 -2.56 -13.51
C LEU A 195 -5.63 -2.54 -13.31
N VAL A 196 -5.12 -1.46 -12.72
CA VAL A 196 -3.68 -1.29 -12.42
C VAL A 196 -3.23 -2.33 -11.39
N GLU A 197 -3.95 -2.40 -10.27
CA GLU A 197 -3.68 -3.37 -9.21
C GLU A 197 -4.03 -4.80 -9.66
N GLY A 198 -5.14 -4.96 -10.37
CA GLY A 198 -5.55 -6.25 -10.93
C GLY A 198 -4.52 -6.86 -11.88
N LEU A 199 -3.88 -6.03 -12.72
CA LEU A 199 -2.77 -6.48 -13.59
C LEU A 199 -1.58 -6.96 -12.76
N ALA A 200 -1.20 -6.21 -11.74
CA ALA A 200 -0.09 -6.58 -10.87
C ALA A 200 -0.38 -7.87 -10.10
N VAL A 201 -1.58 -8.04 -9.54
CA VAL A 201 -2.00 -9.27 -8.85
C VAL A 201 -2.04 -10.47 -9.80
N TYR A 202 -2.60 -10.29 -11.00
CA TYR A 202 -2.67 -11.35 -12.01
C TYR A 202 -1.27 -11.84 -12.41
N LEU A 203 -0.35 -10.92 -12.73
CA LEU A 203 1.00 -11.27 -13.14
C LEU A 203 1.88 -11.78 -11.98
N SER A 204 1.57 -11.36 -10.74
CA SER A 204 2.24 -11.86 -9.54
C SER A 204 1.69 -13.20 -9.05
N GLY A 205 0.58 -13.68 -9.61
CA GLY A 205 -0.04 -14.94 -9.25
C GLY A 205 -0.72 -14.93 -7.88
N GLY A 206 -1.11 -13.76 -7.38
CA GLY A 206 -1.82 -13.57 -6.10
C GLY A 206 -1.50 -12.24 -5.44
N HIS A 207 -2.17 -11.96 -4.31
CA HIS A 207 -1.96 -10.75 -3.52
C HIS A 207 -1.25 -11.05 -2.19
N PHE A 208 -1.89 -11.81 -1.29
CA PHE A 208 -1.26 -12.19 -0.02
C PHE A 208 -0.24 -13.33 -0.18
N LYS A 209 -0.48 -14.21 -1.13
CA LYS A 209 0.38 -15.36 -1.46
C LYS A 209 0.11 -15.80 -2.90
N ASN A 210 1.01 -16.61 -3.44
CA ASN A 210 0.78 -17.24 -4.75
C ASN A 210 -0.42 -18.21 -4.66
N GLU A 211 -1.44 -17.99 -5.51
CA GLU A 211 -2.72 -18.68 -5.44
C GLU A 211 -3.50 -18.63 -6.77
N ALA A 212 -4.45 -19.57 -6.92
CA ALA A 212 -5.36 -19.57 -8.07
C ALA A 212 -6.44 -18.49 -7.88
N LEU A 213 -6.41 -17.43 -8.67
CA LEU A 213 -7.26 -16.24 -8.48
C LEU A 213 -8.74 -16.55 -8.71
N LEU A 214 -9.11 -17.17 -9.84
CA LEU A 214 -10.51 -17.47 -10.15
C LEU A 214 -11.20 -18.38 -9.12
N PRO A 215 -10.62 -19.50 -8.64
CA PRO A 215 -11.21 -20.28 -7.55
C PRO A 215 -11.37 -19.52 -6.24
N ARG A 216 -10.43 -18.63 -5.89
CA ARG A 216 -10.57 -17.78 -4.69
C ARG A 216 -11.64 -16.71 -4.87
N ALA A 217 -11.73 -16.09 -6.05
CA ALA A 217 -12.81 -15.15 -6.35
C ALA A 217 -14.18 -15.84 -6.33
N ALA A 218 -14.27 -17.11 -6.74
CA ALA A 218 -15.49 -17.90 -6.56
C ALA A 218 -15.85 -18.09 -5.07
N ALA A 219 -14.84 -18.22 -4.18
CA ALA A 219 -15.08 -18.25 -2.75
C ALA A 219 -15.61 -16.91 -2.21
N VAL A 220 -15.16 -15.77 -2.74
CA VAL A 220 -15.72 -14.45 -2.39
C VAL A 220 -17.20 -14.38 -2.71
N VAL A 221 -17.60 -14.89 -3.88
CA VAL A 221 -19.03 -14.94 -4.28
C VAL A 221 -19.84 -15.87 -3.35
N ASP A 222 -19.31 -17.04 -3.00
CA ASP A 222 -19.95 -17.98 -2.08
C ASP A 222 -20.09 -17.41 -0.64
N MET A 223 -19.15 -16.58 -0.22
CA MET A 223 -19.18 -15.87 1.06
C MET A 223 -20.12 -14.66 1.06
N GLU A 224 -20.82 -14.39 -0.03
CA GLU A 224 -21.67 -13.18 -0.20
C GLU A 224 -20.91 -11.87 0.02
N SER A 225 -19.60 -11.86 -0.26
CA SER A 225 -18.70 -10.73 -0.04
C SER A 225 -18.21 -10.06 -1.33
N TYR A 226 -18.79 -10.47 -2.48
CA TYR A 226 -18.46 -9.92 -3.79
C TYR A 226 -18.74 -8.42 -3.88
N ILE A 227 -17.77 -7.68 -4.40
CA ILE A 227 -17.86 -6.24 -4.62
C ILE A 227 -18.24 -5.98 -6.07
N PRO A 228 -19.37 -5.30 -6.37
CA PRO A 228 -19.73 -4.97 -7.75
C PRO A 228 -18.61 -4.25 -8.48
N LEU A 229 -18.32 -4.62 -9.74
CA LEU A 229 -17.20 -4.07 -10.51
C LEU A 229 -17.27 -2.54 -10.66
N GLU A 230 -18.47 -1.96 -10.76
CA GLU A 230 -18.65 -0.51 -10.75
C GLU A 230 -18.13 0.10 -9.45
N THR A 231 -18.51 -0.49 -8.30
CA THR A 231 -18.05 -0.04 -6.98
C THR A 231 -16.54 -0.21 -6.82
N LEU A 232 -16.00 -1.35 -7.28
CA LEU A 232 -14.58 -1.63 -7.21
C LEU A 232 -13.77 -0.67 -8.10
N ALA A 233 -14.26 -0.35 -9.29
CA ALA A 233 -13.61 0.61 -10.18
C ALA A 233 -13.55 2.03 -9.59
N GLU A 234 -14.66 2.50 -9.02
CA GLU A 234 -14.75 3.88 -8.47
C GLU A 234 -14.05 4.04 -7.12
N ASN A 235 -14.02 3.01 -6.28
CA ASN A 235 -13.63 3.12 -4.87
C ASN A 235 -12.68 2.01 -4.42
N PHE A 236 -11.76 1.60 -5.25
CA PHE A 236 -10.88 0.43 -5.05
C PHE A 236 -10.27 0.36 -3.65
N TYR A 237 -9.53 1.38 -3.25
CA TYR A 237 -8.78 1.39 -1.99
C TYR A 237 -9.64 1.53 -0.72
N TYR A 238 -10.94 1.83 -0.87
CA TYR A 238 -11.88 1.88 0.26
C TYR A 238 -12.59 0.56 0.52
N GLN A 239 -12.43 -0.41 -0.40
CA GLN A 239 -13.02 -1.73 -0.24
C GLN A 239 -12.23 -2.57 0.77
N GLN A 240 -12.79 -3.73 1.14
CA GLN A 240 -12.03 -4.70 1.93
C GLN A 240 -10.76 -5.07 1.17
N HIS A 241 -9.62 -4.93 1.85
CA HIS A 241 -8.31 -4.91 1.21
C HIS A 241 -8.03 -6.17 0.38
N GLU A 242 -8.13 -7.35 1.00
CA GLU A 242 -7.82 -8.62 0.30
C GLU A 242 -8.83 -8.93 -0.79
N ILE A 243 -10.13 -8.70 -0.54
CA ILE A 243 -11.19 -8.98 -1.50
C ILE A 243 -11.02 -8.10 -2.75
N GLY A 244 -10.77 -6.80 -2.57
CA GLY A 244 -10.62 -5.89 -3.70
C GLY A 244 -9.46 -6.26 -4.63
N TYR A 245 -8.30 -6.57 -4.08
CA TYR A 245 -7.14 -7.01 -4.86
C TYR A 245 -7.36 -8.36 -5.54
N LEU A 246 -7.93 -9.32 -4.83
CA LEU A 246 -8.24 -10.64 -5.36
C LEU A 246 -9.25 -10.58 -6.52
N GLU A 247 -10.34 -9.85 -6.36
CA GLU A 247 -11.35 -9.69 -7.41
C GLU A 247 -10.78 -8.97 -8.64
N ALA A 248 -9.98 -7.92 -8.43
CA ALA A 248 -9.33 -7.21 -9.52
C ALA A 248 -8.38 -8.11 -10.31
N GLY A 249 -7.55 -8.92 -9.63
CA GLY A 249 -6.66 -9.88 -10.27
C GLY A 249 -7.43 -10.98 -11.02
N ALA A 250 -8.47 -11.53 -10.40
CA ALA A 250 -9.34 -12.55 -11.01
C ALA A 250 -10.11 -11.99 -12.22
N PHE A 251 -10.56 -10.74 -12.16
CA PHE A 251 -11.18 -10.09 -13.31
C PHE A 251 -10.21 -9.94 -14.47
N VAL A 252 -8.97 -9.52 -14.23
CA VAL A 252 -7.94 -9.45 -15.27
C VAL A 252 -7.65 -10.83 -15.86
N GLU A 253 -7.49 -11.87 -15.01
CA GLU A 253 -7.31 -13.26 -15.45
C GLU A 253 -8.48 -13.71 -16.36
N TYR A 254 -9.72 -13.41 -15.98
CA TYR A 254 -10.91 -13.74 -16.76
C TYR A 254 -10.93 -13.02 -18.11
N VAL A 255 -10.65 -11.72 -18.16
CA VAL A 255 -10.63 -10.94 -19.41
C VAL A 255 -9.52 -11.43 -20.34
N VAL A 256 -8.34 -11.69 -19.82
CA VAL A 256 -7.21 -12.23 -20.57
C VAL A 256 -7.55 -13.64 -21.09
N GLY A 257 -8.14 -14.50 -20.27
CA GLY A 257 -8.57 -15.85 -20.65
C GLY A 257 -9.63 -15.84 -21.76
N ARG A 258 -10.55 -14.88 -21.74
CA ARG A 258 -11.65 -14.76 -22.69
C ARG A 258 -11.27 -14.12 -24.02
N PHE A 259 -10.49 -13.06 -24.01
CA PHE A 259 -10.19 -12.22 -25.17
C PHE A 259 -8.73 -12.30 -25.65
N GLY A 260 -7.87 -12.86 -24.84
CA GLY A 260 -6.43 -12.96 -25.09
C GLY A 260 -5.64 -11.76 -24.57
N TRP A 261 -4.35 -11.99 -24.36
CA TRP A 261 -3.43 -11.02 -23.77
C TRP A 261 -3.30 -9.73 -24.60
N ASP A 262 -3.10 -9.83 -25.91
CA ASP A 262 -2.90 -8.68 -26.78
C ASP A 262 -4.14 -7.78 -26.84
N ALA A 263 -5.34 -8.39 -26.83
CA ALA A 263 -6.59 -7.66 -26.79
C ALA A 263 -6.79 -6.95 -25.44
N TYR A 264 -6.47 -7.63 -24.32
CA TYR A 264 -6.46 -7.01 -23.01
C TYR A 264 -5.49 -5.83 -22.93
N GLN A 265 -4.26 -5.98 -23.39
CA GLN A 265 -3.26 -4.91 -23.43
C GLN A 265 -3.75 -3.71 -24.22
N SER A 266 -4.35 -3.94 -25.40
CA SER A 266 -4.91 -2.88 -26.23
C SER A 266 -6.04 -2.12 -25.52
N PHE A 267 -6.93 -2.84 -24.87
CA PHE A 267 -7.99 -2.27 -24.03
C PHE A 267 -7.41 -1.46 -22.89
N TYR A 268 -6.52 -2.03 -22.08
CA TYR A 268 -5.95 -1.40 -20.90
C TYR A 268 -5.18 -0.09 -21.24
N ARG A 269 -4.39 -0.08 -22.32
CA ARG A 269 -3.64 1.10 -22.76
C ARG A 269 -4.52 2.24 -23.28
N ASP A 270 -5.72 1.91 -23.76
CA ASP A 270 -6.61 2.86 -24.42
C ASP A 270 -7.70 3.43 -23.49
N ILE A 271 -7.77 2.96 -22.24
CA ILE A 271 -8.73 3.49 -21.25
C ILE A 271 -8.37 4.94 -20.93
N ASP A 272 -9.40 5.81 -20.93
CA ASP A 272 -9.29 7.15 -20.36
C ASP A 272 -9.22 7.05 -18.82
N ASP A 273 -8.28 7.77 -18.21
CA ASP A 273 -8.08 7.79 -16.76
C ASP A 273 -8.67 9.06 -16.11
N THR A 274 -9.58 9.74 -16.80
CA THR A 274 -10.26 10.94 -16.32
C THR A 274 -11.75 10.72 -16.08
N GLY A 275 -12.29 11.36 -15.05
CA GLY A 275 -13.71 11.29 -14.70
C GLY A 275 -14.13 10.01 -13.97
N SER A 276 -15.29 9.44 -14.31
CA SER A 276 -15.79 8.17 -13.73
C SER A 276 -14.94 7.00 -14.20
N GLN A 277 -14.38 6.25 -13.27
CA GLN A 277 -13.52 5.12 -13.57
C GLN A 277 -14.31 3.94 -14.16
N ALA A 278 -15.49 3.66 -13.62
CA ALA A 278 -16.39 2.65 -14.17
C ALA A 278 -16.89 3.03 -15.57
N GLY A 279 -17.21 4.32 -15.79
CA GLY A 279 -17.58 4.83 -17.12
C GLY A 279 -16.46 4.71 -18.14
N SER A 280 -15.22 4.96 -17.74
CA SER A 280 -14.03 4.78 -18.58
C SER A 280 -13.80 3.31 -18.94
N MET A 281 -13.96 2.39 -17.97
CA MET A 281 -13.91 0.96 -18.22
C MET A 281 -15.02 0.52 -19.17
N ASP A 282 -16.28 0.90 -18.94
CA ASP A 282 -17.41 0.55 -19.77
C ASP A 282 -17.22 1.03 -21.23
N SER A 283 -16.73 2.25 -21.41
CA SER A 283 -16.43 2.79 -22.74
C SER A 283 -15.31 2.02 -23.45
N GLY A 284 -14.25 1.68 -22.72
CA GLY A 284 -13.15 0.87 -23.23
C GLY A 284 -13.61 -0.55 -23.60
N LEU A 285 -14.40 -1.22 -22.74
CA LEU A 285 -14.94 -2.55 -23.00
C LEU A 285 -15.83 -2.59 -24.23
N LYS A 286 -16.72 -1.62 -24.39
CA LYS A 286 -17.57 -1.46 -25.60
C LYS A 286 -16.73 -1.27 -26.86
N LYS A 287 -15.69 -0.47 -26.79
CA LYS A 287 -14.81 -0.20 -27.93
C LYS A 287 -14.00 -1.41 -28.37
N HIS A 288 -13.43 -2.16 -27.45
CA HIS A 288 -12.49 -3.24 -27.73
C HIS A 288 -13.14 -4.61 -27.83
N PHE A 289 -14.24 -4.84 -27.10
CA PHE A 289 -14.86 -6.16 -26.97
C PHE A 289 -16.35 -6.20 -27.32
N ASP A 290 -16.93 -5.05 -27.69
CA ASP A 290 -18.37 -4.91 -27.99
C ASP A 290 -19.28 -5.41 -26.84
N ILE A 291 -18.85 -5.20 -25.59
CA ILE A 291 -19.55 -5.61 -24.38
C ILE A 291 -19.56 -4.50 -23.34
N SER A 292 -20.69 -4.34 -22.61
CA SER A 292 -20.75 -3.40 -21.48
C SER A 292 -20.11 -3.98 -20.22
N LEU A 293 -19.74 -3.10 -19.26
CA LEU A 293 -19.23 -3.52 -17.95
C LEU A 293 -20.24 -4.42 -17.22
N ASP A 294 -21.52 -4.04 -17.20
CA ASP A 294 -22.59 -4.83 -16.58
C ASP A 294 -22.73 -6.23 -17.18
N GLN A 295 -22.67 -6.32 -18.51
CA GLN A 295 -22.77 -7.63 -19.16
C GLN A 295 -21.52 -8.48 -18.90
N LEU A 296 -20.34 -7.88 -18.93
CA LEU A 296 -19.10 -8.60 -18.63
C LEU A 296 -19.06 -9.07 -17.18
N GLU A 297 -19.58 -8.27 -16.23
CA GLU A 297 -19.73 -8.66 -14.82
C GLU A 297 -20.69 -9.85 -14.67
N LEU A 298 -21.82 -9.84 -15.35
CA LEU A 298 -22.75 -10.98 -15.33
C LEU A 298 -22.10 -12.27 -15.86
N ASP A 299 -21.34 -12.15 -16.95
CA ASP A 299 -20.61 -13.27 -17.54
C ASP A 299 -19.51 -13.77 -16.60
N PHE A 300 -18.74 -12.85 -15.97
CA PHE A 300 -17.71 -13.17 -14.97
C PHE A 300 -18.29 -13.89 -13.75
N LEU A 301 -19.37 -13.36 -13.18
CA LEU A 301 -20.07 -14.01 -12.08
C LEU A 301 -20.65 -15.38 -12.49
N GLY A 302 -21.11 -15.49 -13.74
CA GLY A 302 -21.53 -16.76 -14.31
C GLY A 302 -20.40 -17.79 -14.32
N GLU A 303 -19.21 -17.41 -14.77
CA GLU A 303 -18.01 -18.26 -14.75
C GLU A 303 -17.63 -18.67 -13.32
N LEU A 304 -17.51 -17.69 -12.40
CA LEU A 304 -17.13 -17.95 -11.00
C LEU A 304 -18.07 -18.96 -10.33
N ARG A 305 -19.38 -18.90 -10.60
CA ARG A 305 -20.36 -19.84 -10.03
C ARG A 305 -20.25 -21.27 -10.60
N THR A 306 -19.56 -21.47 -11.72
CA THR A 306 -19.31 -22.80 -12.27
C THR A 306 -18.08 -23.48 -11.68
N LEU A 307 -17.20 -22.71 -11.06
CA LEU A 307 -15.95 -23.21 -10.51
C LEU A 307 -16.17 -24.04 -9.24
N SER A 308 -15.48 -25.16 -9.16
CA SER A 308 -15.47 -25.99 -7.96
C SER A 308 -14.63 -25.30 -6.88
N MET A 309 -15.26 -24.97 -5.78
CA MET A 309 -14.61 -24.43 -4.62
C MET A 309 -14.54 -25.47 -3.50
N THR A 310 -13.40 -25.55 -2.82
CA THR A 310 -13.26 -26.41 -1.65
C THR A 310 -13.47 -25.61 -0.37
N GLU A 311 -13.96 -26.26 0.69
CA GLU A 311 -14.07 -25.65 2.03
C GLU A 311 -12.72 -25.12 2.52
N SER A 312 -11.61 -25.76 2.13
CA SER A 312 -10.26 -25.31 2.48
C SER A 312 -9.95 -23.93 1.88
N VAL A 313 -10.28 -23.68 0.60
CA VAL A 313 -10.07 -22.38 -0.05
C VAL A 313 -10.91 -21.30 0.61
N ARG A 314 -12.19 -21.61 0.90
CA ARG A 314 -13.08 -20.68 1.58
C ARG A 314 -12.56 -20.30 2.98
N ASN A 315 -12.18 -21.28 3.79
CA ASN A 315 -11.68 -21.05 5.15
C ASN A 315 -10.36 -20.25 5.11
N ASP A 316 -9.47 -20.56 4.19
CA ASP A 316 -8.22 -19.84 4.01
C ASP A 316 -8.45 -18.37 3.63
N LEU A 317 -9.34 -18.11 2.67
CA LEU A 317 -9.72 -16.75 2.29
C LEU A 317 -10.35 -16.00 3.46
N GLN A 318 -11.29 -16.62 4.17
CA GLN A 318 -11.94 -15.99 5.32
C GLN A 318 -10.94 -15.54 6.39
N ILE A 319 -9.95 -16.36 6.71
CA ILE A 319 -8.92 -16.01 7.69
C ILE A 319 -7.95 -14.94 7.15
N THR A 320 -7.65 -14.95 5.86
CA THR A 320 -6.82 -13.90 5.24
C THR A 320 -7.55 -12.54 5.29
N VAL A 321 -8.84 -12.51 4.99
CA VAL A 321 -9.69 -11.31 5.14
C VAL A 321 -9.69 -10.81 6.59
N GLU A 322 -9.94 -11.71 7.56
CA GLU A 322 -9.90 -11.38 8.99
C GLU A 322 -8.53 -10.83 9.42
N PHE A 323 -7.45 -11.35 8.87
CA PHE A 323 -6.10 -10.85 9.14
C PHE A 323 -5.92 -9.40 8.69
N TYR A 324 -6.30 -9.07 7.46
CA TYR A 324 -6.18 -7.71 6.97
C TYR A 324 -7.09 -6.73 7.70
N ASP A 325 -8.29 -7.12 8.05
CA ASP A 325 -9.20 -6.30 8.86
C ASP A 325 -8.60 -6.01 10.25
N SER A 326 -8.02 -7.03 10.88
CA SER A 326 -7.33 -6.88 12.17
C SER A 326 -6.10 -5.99 12.07
N LEU A 327 -5.31 -6.14 11.03
CA LEU A 327 -4.12 -5.31 10.77
C LEU A 327 -4.52 -3.84 10.56
N ARG A 328 -5.54 -3.57 9.73
CA ARG A 328 -6.04 -2.21 9.49
C ARG A 328 -6.66 -1.59 10.75
N HIS A 329 -7.33 -2.40 11.56
CA HIS A 329 -7.85 -1.99 12.86
C HIS A 329 -6.72 -1.59 13.81
N TYR A 330 -5.69 -2.42 13.95
CA TYR A 330 -4.49 -2.10 14.73
C TYR A 330 -3.85 -0.77 14.26
N GLN A 331 -3.65 -0.60 12.97
CA GLN A 331 -3.07 0.62 12.41
C GLN A 331 -3.88 1.86 12.77
N LYS A 332 -5.21 1.79 12.61
CA LYS A 332 -6.09 2.93 12.95
C LYS A 332 -6.02 3.33 14.42
N VAL A 333 -5.93 2.36 15.31
CA VAL A 333 -6.03 2.58 16.77
C VAL A 333 -4.70 2.94 17.40
N LEU A 334 -3.66 2.19 17.08
CA LEU A 334 -2.39 2.24 17.80
C LEU A 334 -1.22 2.75 16.96
N ASP A 335 -1.31 2.75 15.64
CA ASP A 335 -0.27 3.25 14.75
C ASP A 335 -0.86 3.98 13.52
N PRO A 336 -1.64 5.07 13.75
CA PRO A 336 -2.33 5.76 12.66
C PRO A 336 -1.38 6.34 11.62
N SER A 337 -0.13 6.58 11.96
CA SER A 337 0.90 7.02 11.02
C SER A 337 1.31 5.93 10.02
N ALA A 338 0.98 4.68 10.30
CA ALA A 338 1.19 3.53 9.42
C ALA A 338 -0.12 3.06 8.74
N TYR A 339 -1.22 3.80 8.92
CA TYR A 339 -2.48 3.40 8.32
C TYR A 339 -2.43 3.50 6.80
N PHE A 340 -2.69 2.41 6.14
CA PHE A 340 -2.53 2.18 4.72
C PHE A 340 -3.12 3.27 3.80
N LEU A 341 -4.33 3.78 4.08
CA LEU A 341 -4.96 4.79 3.24
C LEU A 341 -4.34 6.19 3.37
N THR A 342 -3.64 6.47 4.45
CA THR A 342 -3.16 7.82 4.77
C THR A 342 -1.66 7.90 4.98
N ALA A 343 -1.00 6.77 5.25
CA ALA A 343 0.45 6.71 5.34
C ALA A 343 1.06 6.91 3.94
N TRP A 344 1.86 7.95 3.79
CA TRP A 344 2.50 8.28 2.53
C TRP A 344 3.94 8.71 2.75
N PHE A 345 4.79 8.31 1.81
CA PHE A 345 6.20 8.63 1.85
C PHE A 345 6.58 9.45 0.61
N PRO A 346 6.78 10.78 0.75
CA PRO A 346 6.71 11.65 -0.42
C PRO A 346 7.96 11.71 -1.28
N ASP A 347 9.17 11.59 -0.70
CA ASP A 347 10.39 11.90 -1.45
C ASP A 347 11.62 11.17 -0.89
N GLY A 348 11.71 9.89 -1.22
CA GLY A 348 12.85 9.07 -0.80
C GLY A 348 14.18 9.50 -1.42
N GLU A 349 14.16 10.10 -2.61
CA GLU A 349 15.39 10.62 -3.23
C GLU A 349 15.91 11.83 -2.45
N ARG A 350 15.06 12.77 -2.11
CA ARG A 350 15.41 13.92 -1.29
C ARG A 350 15.92 13.49 0.09
N MET A 351 15.27 12.52 0.72
CA MET A 351 15.72 11.99 2.00
C MET A 351 17.13 11.38 1.91
N ARG A 352 17.43 10.66 0.83
CA ARG A 352 18.79 10.15 0.58
C ARG A 352 19.79 11.28 0.39
N GLN A 353 19.45 12.28 -0.44
CA GLN A 353 20.33 13.42 -0.72
C GLN A 353 20.62 14.24 0.53
N GLU A 354 19.64 14.41 1.40
CA GLU A 354 19.77 15.16 2.66
C GLU A 354 20.25 14.29 3.84
N GLY A 355 20.44 12.97 3.63
CA GLY A 355 20.93 12.03 4.65
C GLY A 355 19.93 11.76 5.78
N ILE A 356 18.62 11.91 5.53
CA ILE A 356 17.57 11.71 6.53
C ILE A 356 17.32 10.22 6.73
N THR A 357 17.52 9.74 7.94
CA THR A 357 17.31 8.32 8.30
C THR A 357 16.37 8.16 9.50
N ALA A 358 16.27 9.15 10.38
CA ALA A 358 15.64 9.01 11.69
C ALA A 358 14.18 8.56 11.64
N ASP A 359 13.35 9.19 10.78
CA ASP A 359 11.93 8.86 10.67
C ASP A 359 11.67 7.49 10.03
N LEU A 360 12.66 7.00 9.27
CA LEU A 360 12.57 5.72 8.57
C LEU A 360 12.96 4.54 9.46
N LEU A 361 13.74 4.81 10.50
CA LEU A 361 14.22 3.82 11.45
C LEU A 361 13.33 3.75 12.70
N ARG A 362 12.31 4.59 12.79
CA ARG A 362 11.40 4.59 13.92
C ARG A 362 10.63 3.25 13.98
N THR A 363 10.47 2.77 15.18
CA THR A 363 9.54 1.69 15.52
C THR A 363 8.63 2.19 16.62
N PRO A 364 7.39 1.71 16.70
CA PRO A 364 6.57 2.00 17.88
C PRO A 364 7.31 1.55 19.15
N ASP A 365 7.41 2.42 20.12
CA ASP A 365 8.10 2.17 21.39
C ASP A 365 7.16 1.71 22.52
N LYS A 366 5.84 1.82 22.30
CA LYS A 366 4.84 1.40 23.28
C LYS A 366 4.75 -0.12 23.33
N ILE A 367 4.65 -0.65 24.55
CA ILE A 367 4.55 -2.09 24.79
C ILE A 367 3.33 -2.72 24.09
N ASP A 368 2.24 -1.95 24.00
CA ASP A 368 1.01 -2.40 23.33
C ASP A 368 1.23 -2.62 21.84
N ASN A 369 1.94 -1.71 21.15
CA ASN A 369 2.29 -1.90 19.75
C ASN A 369 3.13 -3.16 19.54
N HIS A 370 4.16 -3.36 20.33
CA HIS A 370 5.00 -4.58 20.26
C HIS A 370 4.19 -5.85 20.48
N PHE A 371 3.25 -5.81 21.41
CA PHE A 371 2.37 -6.95 21.71
C PHE A 371 1.46 -7.28 20.52
N PHE A 372 0.76 -6.28 19.97
CA PHE A 372 -0.12 -6.49 18.83
C PHE A 372 0.63 -6.90 17.57
N GLU A 373 1.77 -6.29 17.28
CA GLU A 373 2.61 -6.69 16.15
C GLU A 373 3.14 -8.12 16.30
N PHE A 374 3.48 -8.54 17.50
CA PHE A 374 3.84 -9.93 17.76
C PHE A 374 2.68 -10.90 17.48
N LEU A 375 1.46 -10.57 17.92
CA LEU A 375 0.27 -11.40 17.65
C LEU A 375 -0.04 -11.44 16.15
N LEU A 376 -0.02 -10.30 15.46
CA LEU A 376 -0.29 -10.22 14.02
C LEU A 376 0.75 -11.02 13.21
N ARG A 377 2.05 -10.92 13.55
CA ARG A 377 3.10 -11.75 12.93
C ARG A 377 2.87 -13.22 13.18
N SER A 378 2.44 -13.59 14.39
CA SER A 378 2.13 -14.98 14.72
C SER A 378 0.93 -15.49 13.91
N ALA A 379 -0.11 -14.68 13.74
CA ALA A 379 -1.26 -15.02 12.92
C ALA A 379 -0.89 -15.19 11.44
N SER A 380 -0.12 -14.24 10.86
CA SER A 380 0.38 -14.34 9.48
C SER A 380 1.14 -15.66 9.26
N LYS A 381 2.05 -15.98 10.16
CA LYS A 381 2.83 -17.22 10.06
C LYS A 381 1.95 -18.49 10.16
N GLU A 382 0.93 -18.50 11.00
CA GLU A 382 0.00 -19.63 11.09
C GLU A 382 -0.85 -19.76 9.83
N ILE A 383 -1.20 -18.65 9.16
CA ILE A 383 -1.87 -18.65 7.85
C ILE A 383 -0.96 -19.25 6.77
N GLU A 384 0.29 -18.80 6.69
CA GLU A 384 1.28 -19.27 5.72
C GLU A 384 1.48 -20.80 5.78
N VAL A 385 1.47 -21.36 6.99
CA VAL A 385 1.64 -22.81 7.20
C VAL A 385 0.31 -23.60 7.21
N GLY A 386 -0.83 -22.93 6.95
CA GLY A 386 -2.14 -23.56 6.87
C GLY A 386 -2.80 -23.91 8.20
N HIS A 387 -2.32 -23.38 9.32
CA HIS A 387 -2.90 -23.61 10.64
C HIS A 387 -4.05 -22.61 10.94
N LEU A 388 -5.05 -22.57 10.09
CA LEU A 388 -6.11 -21.54 10.05
C LEU A 388 -6.86 -21.38 11.39
N GLN A 389 -7.12 -22.46 12.13
CA GLN A 389 -7.80 -22.36 13.43
C GLN A 389 -6.96 -21.61 14.47
N ARG A 390 -5.64 -21.79 14.46
CA ARG A 390 -4.74 -21.07 15.37
C ARG A 390 -4.68 -19.59 14.99
N ALA A 391 -4.56 -19.31 13.69
CA ALA A 391 -4.60 -17.95 13.18
C ALA A 391 -5.90 -17.23 13.64
N HIS A 392 -7.05 -17.84 13.43
CA HIS A 392 -8.34 -17.31 13.87
C HIS A 392 -8.38 -17.00 15.38
N LEU A 393 -7.90 -17.90 16.21
CA LEU A 393 -7.86 -17.68 17.67
C LEU A 393 -6.97 -16.50 18.05
N ILE A 394 -5.84 -16.33 17.38
CA ILE A 394 -4.95 -15.18 17.58
C ILE A 394 -5.64 -13.89 17.16
N LEU A 395 -6.22 -13.85 15.96
CA LEU A 395 -6.91 -12.69 15.42
C LEU A 395 -8.11 -12.28 16.28
N LYS A 396 -8.85 -13.26 16.80
CA LYS A 396 -9.92 -13.00 17.77
C LYS A 396 -9.39 -12.29 19.02
N VAL A 397 -8.26 -12.72 19.58
CA VAL A 397 -7.63 -12.07 20.73
C VAL A 397 -7.22 -10.63 20.35
N VAL A 398 -6.64 -10.43 19.16
CA VAL A 398 -6.27 -9.09 18.66
C VAL A 398 -7.50 -8.19 18.63
N ASN A 399 -8.59 -8.63 18.00
CA ASN A 399 -9.80 -7.83 17.84
C ASN A 399 -10.52 -7.57 19.18
N ASP A 400 -10.63 -8.58 20.05
CA ASP A 400 -11.22 -8.47 21.39
C ASP A 400 -10.45 -7.47 22.29
N LEU A 401 -9.15 -7.33 22.08
CA LEU A 401 -8.32 -6.38 22.83
C LEU A 401 -8.37 -4.98 22.21
N LEU A 402 -8.28 -4.87 20.88
CA LEU A 402 -8.35 -3.58 20.19
C LEU A 402 -9.68 -2.85 20.41
N SER A 403 -10.79 -3.60 20.53
CA SER A 403 -12.09 -3.00 20.80
C SER A 403 -12.16 -2.20 22.12
N ARG A 404 -11.28 -2.52 23.08
CA ARG A 404 -11.20 -1.83 24.38
C ARG A 404 -10.54 -0.45 24.33
N TYR A 405 -9.89 -0.12 23.23
CA TYR A 405 -9.29 1.21 23.05
C TYR A 405 -10.28 2.27 22.54
N TYR A 406 -11.53 1.86 22.22
CA TYR A 406 -12.59 2.77 21.80
C TYR A 406 -13.57 3.11 22.95
N ASP A 407 -13.49 2.39 24.07
CA ASP A 407 -14.28 2.66 25.30
C ASP A 407 -13.47 3.58 26.25
#